data_14c31c4487075eb1391bfa3bc6a85df0
#
_entry.id   14c31c4487075eb1391bfa3bc6a85df0
#
_cell.length_a   1.000
_cell.length_b   1.000
_cell.length_c   1.000
_cell.angle_alpha   90.00
_cell.angle_beta   90.00
_cell.angle_gamma   90.00
#
_symmetry.space_group_name_H-M   'P 1'
#
loop_
_entity.id
_entity.type
_entity.pdbx_description
1 polymer ?
#
loop_
_entity_poly.entity_id
_entity_poly.type
_entity_poly.pdbx_seq_one_letter_code
_entity_poly.pdbx_strand_id
1 'polypeptide(L)'
;ENQGLNQVISNYWCVNSKSSEAEKTAAKAFLNWLYQSDEGKNIVINELSLIPAFDNYDGIEISDPLSAEVMRYMNAGKTIPWVFSGQPSGWESNVAANVQAYLAGSMTWEQVIAQNKSDWEAMRQQ
;
A
#
# COMPACT_ATOMS: atom_id res chain seq x y z
N GLU A 1 2.21 11.14 -23.53
CA GLU A 1 2.84 10.09 -22.68
C GLU A 1 2.56 10.37 -21.22
N ASN A 2 2.15 9.35 -20.51
CA ASN A 2 1.74 9.47 -19.12
C ASN A 2 2.99 9.53 -18.24
N GLN A 3 3.30 10.68 -17.65
CA GLN A 3 4.47 10.92 -16.81
C GLN A 3 4.06 11.12 -15.34
N GLY A 4 3.12 10.30 -14.86
CA GLY A 4 2.66 10.34 -13.47
C GLY A 4 3.29 9.26 -12.60
N LEU A 5 3.47 9.57 -11.31
CA LEU A 5 3.82 8.58 -10.29
C LEU A 5 2.60 7.71 -9.99
N ASN A 6 2.78 6.40 -10.06
CA ASN A 6 1.74 5.46 -9.68
C ASN A 6 1.59 5.43 -8.15
N GLN A 7 0.37 5.67 -7.65
CA GLN A 7 0.10 5.83 -6.23
C GLN A 7 -1.06 4.96 -5.76
N VAL A 8 -0.91 4.38 -4.59
CA VAL A 8 -1.93 3.61 -3.89
C VAL A 8 -1.94 3.99 -2.40
N ILE A 9 -3.11 3.99 -1.78
CA ILE A 9 -3.21 4.01 -0.32
C ILE A 9 -3.09 2.55 0.12
N SER A 10 -1.91 2.18 0.64
CA SER A 10 -1.56 0.79 0.95
C SER A 10 -1.91 0.37 2.38
N ASN A 11 -2.00 1.34 3.30
CA ASN A 11 -2.19 1.08 4.72
C ASN A 11 -3.41 1.83 5.25
N TYR A 12 -4.21 1.15 6.06
CA TYR A 12 -5.41 1.69 6.69
C TYR A 12 -5.39 1.39 8.19
N TRP A 13 -5.79 2.36 9.00
CA TRP A 13 -6.09 2.14 10.39
C TRP A 13 -7.55 1.76 10.56
N CYS A 14 -7.80 0.69 11.30
CA CYS A 14 -9.15 0.24 11.58
C CYS A 14 -9.38 0.19 13.10
N VAL A 15 -10.48 0.81 13.54
CA VAL A 15 -10.93 0.67 14.93
C VAL A 15 -11.86 -0.53 15.01
N ASN A 16 -11.54 -1.51 15.87
CA ASN A 16 -12.34 -2.72 16.02
C ASN A 16 -13.75 -2.37 16.52
N SER A 17 -14.76 -2.68 15.72
CA SER A 17 -16.16 -2.40 16.04
C SER A 17 -16.68 -3.16 17.27
N LYS A 18 -16.03 -4.27 17.64
CA LYS A 18 -16.41 -5.12 18.78
C LYS A 18 -15.75 -4.71 20.09
N SER A 19 -14.79 -3.77 20.08
CA SER A 19 -14.20 -3.20 21.29
C SER A 19 -15.21 -2.39 22.09
N SER A 20 -14.95 -2.21 23.39
CA SER A 20 -15.75 -1.33 24.24
C SER A 20 -15.73 0.12 23.77
N GLU A 21 -16.70 0.92 24.14
CA GLU A 21 -16.75 2.34 23.77
C GLU A 21 -15.55 3.14 24.33
N ALA A 22 -15.04 2.76 25.51
CA ALA A 22 -13.84 3.37 26.07
C ALA A 22 -12.59 3.10 25.20
N GLU A 23 -12.39 1.86 24.77
CA GLU A 23 -11.29 1.47 23.88
C GLU A 23 -11.40 2.15 22.52
N LYS A 24 -12.58 2.20 21.93
CA LYS A 24 -12.83 2.90 20.65
C LYS A 24 -12.53 4.40 20.77
N THR A 25 -12.94 5.00 21.89
CA THR A 25 -12.66 6.43 22.17
C THR A 25 -11.16 6.68 22.30
N ALA A 26 -10.44 5.83 23.04
CA ALA A 26 -9.00 5.92 23.20
C ALA A 26 -8.27 5.74 21.85
N ALA A 27 -8.66 4.74 21.06
CA ALA A 27 -8.08 4.50 19.73
C ALA A 27 -8.28 5.70 18.79
N LYS A 28 -9.49 6.26 18.76
CA LYS A 28 -9.78 7.46 17.95
C LYS A 28 -9.00 8.69 18.44
N ALA A 29 -8.86 8.86 19.76
CA ALA A 29 -8.07 9.96 20.33
C ALA A 29 -6.58 9.83 19.96
N PHE A 30 -6.02 8.62 20.01
CA PHE A 30 -4.66 8.33 19.56
C PHE A 30 -4.47 8.64 18.08
N LEU A 31 -5.34 8.15 17.21
CA LEU A 31 -5.26 8.42 15.77
C LEU A 31 -5.41 9.91 15.46
N ASN A 32 -6.31 10.59 16.16
CA ASN A 32 -6.45 12.04 16.02
C ASN A 32 -5.17 12.79 16.43
N TRP A 33 -4.56 12.43 17.56
CA TRP A 33 -3.28 12.99 17.96
C TRP A 33 -2.19 12.71 16.92
N LEU A 34 -2.06 11.45 16.48
CA LEU A 34 -1.02 11.03 15.55
C LEU A 34 -1.07 11.81 14.22
N TYR A 35 -2.27 12.11 13.71
CA TYR A 35 -2.46 12.77 12.42
C TYR A 35 -2.73 14.27 12.49
N GLN A 36 -2.98 14.84 13.68
CA GLN A 36 -3.32 16.25 13.83
C GLN A 36 -2.26 17.06 14.60
N SER A 37 -1.54 16.46 15.55
CA SER A 37 -0.49 17.18 16.29
C SER A 37 0.80 17.30 15.48
N ASP A 38 1.59 18.33 15.73
CA ASP A 38 2.88 18.52 15.07
C ASP A 38 3.86 17.37 15.37
N GLU A 39 3.85 16.87 16.61
CA GLU A 39 4.67 15.72 17.03
C GLU A 39 4.24 14.45 16.29
N GLY A 40 2.94 14.14 16.26
CA GLY A 40 2.41 12.98 15.55
C GLY A 40 2.67 13.03 14.05
N LYS A 41 2.51 14.18 13.43
CA LYS A 41 2.83 14.39 12.01
C LYS A 41 4.31 14.16 11.72
N ASN A 42 5.21 14.65 12.57
CA ASN A 42 6.64 14.40 12.44
C ASN A 42 6.96 12.91 12.53
N ILE A 43 6.37 12.19 13.49
CA ILE A 43 6.52 10.72 13.62
C ILE A 43 6.06 10.03 12.34
N VAL A 44 4.88 10.35 11.82
CA VAL A 44 4.33 9.72 10.61
C VAL A 44 5.27 9.88 9.42
N ILE A 45 5.77 11.09 9.18
CA ILE A 45 6.59 11.39 8.00
C ILE A 45 8.05 10.98 8.19
N ASN A 46 8.67 11.37 9.29
CA ASN A 46 10.13 11.29 9.43
C ASN A 46 10.61 10.04 10.16
N GLU A 47 9.78 9.43 11.03
CA GLU A 47 10.16 8.21 11.74
C GLU A 47 9.57 6.95 11.08
N LEU A 48 8.30 7.01 10.65
CA LEU A 48 7.63 5.90 9.98
C LEU A 48 7.79 5.93 8.46
N SER A 49 8.30 7.01 7.89
CA SER A 49 8.47 7.22 6.45
C SER A 49 7.17 6.98 5.66
N LEU A 50 6.03 7.35 6.26
CA LEU A 50 4.72 7.25 5.64
C LEU A 50 4.34 8.59 5.01
N ILE A 51 3.81 8.55 3.80
CA ILE A 51 3.24 9.71 3.13
C ILE A 51 1.72 9.66 3.35
N PRO A 52 1.16 10.50 4.23
CA PRO A 52 -0.27 10.48 4.51
C PRO A 52 -1.08 11.08 3.35
N ALA A 53 -2.28 10.54 3.14
CA ALA A 53 -3.22 11.03 2.12
C ALA A 53 -4.15 12.12 2.70
N PHE A 54 -3.60 13.05 3.50
CA PHE A 54 -4.34 14.13 4.15
C PHE A 54 -3.77 15.48 3.72
N ASP A 55 -4.62 16.48 3.60
CA ASP A 55 -4.28 17.84 3.17
C ASP A 55 -3.65 18.71 4.28
N ASN A 56 -3.70 18.26 5.53
CA ASN A 56 -3.15 18.99 6.67
C ASN A 56 -1.64 18.78 6.91
N TYR A 57 -0.94 18.25 5.91
CA TYR A 57 0.51 18.01 5.94
C TYR A 57 1.30 19.00 5.10
N ASP A 58 0.66 20.01 4.56
CA ASP A 58 1.32 21.04 3.78
C ASP A 58 2.37 21.79 4.59
N GLY A 59 3.56 21.96 4.01
CA GLY A 59 4.68 22.69 4.62
C GLY A 59 5.49 21.89 5.64
N ILE A 60 5.22 20.61 5.88
CA ILE A 60 6.05 19.77 6.73
C ILE A 60 7.31 19.37 5.98
N GLU A 61 8.47 19.60 6.60
CA GLU A 61 9.75 19.17 6.04
C GLU A 61 9.88 17.65 6.07
N ILE A 62 10.21 17.07 4.92
CA ILE A 62 10.38 15.64 4.73
C ILE A 62 11.86 15.35 4.62
N SER A 63 12.40 14.61 5.58
CA SER A 63 13.84 14.31 5.65
C SER A 63 14.29 13.24 4.62
N ASP A 64 13.39 12.30 4.26
CA ASP A 64 13.69 11.29 3.25
C ASP A 64 13.55 11.85 1.83
N PRO A 65 14.63 11.83 1.00
CA PRO A 65 14.61 12.41 -0.34
C PRO A 65 13.61 11.77 -1.30
N LEU A 66 13.35 10.46 -1.18
CA LEU A 66 12.38 9.78 -2.04
C LEU A 66 10.95 10.18 -1.68
N SER A 67 10.63 10.24 -0.39
CA SER A 67 9.32 10.71 0.09
C SER A 67 9.07 12.17 -0.27
N ALA A 68 10.10 13.03 -0.19
CA ALA A 68 10.02 14.42 -0.62
C ALA A 68 9.67 14.54 -2.12
N GLU A 69 10.30 13.71 -2.97
CA GLU A 69 10.01 13.69 -4.41
C GLU A 69 8.60 13.16 -4.70
N VAL A 70 8.14 12.14 -3.99
CA VAL A 70 6.76 11.64 -4.09
C VAL A 70 5.76 12.75 -3.77
N MET A 71 5.95 13.48 -2.66
CA MET A 71 5.10 14.62 -2.29
C MET A 71 5.12 15.72 -3.36
N ARG A 72 6.28 15.99 -3.98
CA ARG A 72 6.38 16.96 -5.08
C ARG A 72 5.51 16.55 -6.27
N TYR A 73 5.49 15.26 -6.63
CA TYR A 73 4.60 14.74 -7.68
C TYR A 73 3.12 14.83 -7.29
N MET A 74 2.79 14.50 -6.04
CA MET A 74 1.43 14.61 -5.51
C MET A 74 0.93 16.05 -5.57
N ASN A 75 1.69 17.01 -5.05
CA ASN A 75 1.34 18.42 -5.03
C ASN A 75 1.25 19.03 -6.45
N ALA A 76 1.97 18.48 -7.41
CA ALA A 76 1.89 18.87 -8.80
C ALA A 76 0.72 18.21 -9.57
N GLY A 77 -0.10 17.38 -8.91
CA GLY A 77 -1.18 16.61 -9.55
C GLY A 77 -0.68 15.58 -10.57
N LYS A 78 0.60 15.17 -10.48
CA LYS A 78 1.23 14.21 -11.38
C LYS A 78 1.21 12.80 -10.77
N THR A 79 0.04 12.34 -10.37
CA THR A 79 -0.16 10.99 -9.86
C THR A 79 -1.15 10.23 -10.72
N ILE A 80 -0.95 8.92 -10.78
CA ILE A 80 -1.84 7.99 -11.48
C ILE A 80 -2.35 7.01 -10.43
N PRO A 81 -3.67 6.81 -10.31
CA PRO A 81 -4.19 5.85 -9.37
C PRO A 81 -3.74 4.44 -9.73
N TRP A 82 -3.28 3.69 -8.75
CA TRP A 82 -3.09 2.25 -8.89
C TRP A 82 -4.46 1.59 -9.11
N VAL A 83 -4.58 0.87 -10.21
CA VAL A 83 -5.76 0.05 -10.46
C VAL A 83 -5.50 -1.33 -9.88
N PHE A 84 -6.16 -1.65 -8.78
CA PHE A 84 -6.11 -2.99 -8.21
C PHE A 84 -6.83 -3.96 -9.16
N SER A 85 -6.12 -5.00 -9.60
CA SER A 85 -6.62 -5.94 -10.62
C SER A 85 -7.71 -6.90 -10.11
N GLY A 86 -8.06 -6.85 -8.82
CA GLY A 86 -9.06 -7.75 -8.24
C GLY A 86 -8.64 -9.22 -8.26
N GLN A 87 -7.33 -9.47 -8.16
CA GLN A 87 -6.81 -10.84 -8.14
C GLN A 87 -7.30 -11.61 -6.91
N PRO A 88 -7.46 -12.94 -7.02
CA PRO A 88 -7.79 -13.77 -5.87
C PRO A 88 -6.73 -13.68 -4.78
N SER A 89 -7.15 -13.67 -3.52
CA SER A 89 -6.24 -13.58 -2.37
C SER A 89 -5.26 -14.75 -2.37
N GLY A 90 -3.97 -14.46 -2.28
CA GLY A 90 -2.90 -15.46 -2.25
C GLY A 90 -2.42 -15.91 -3.65
N TRP A 91 -3.05 -15.47 -4.74
CA TRP A 91 -2.61 -15.82 -6.09
C TRP A 91 -1.18 -15.34 -6.38
N GLU A 92 -0.78 -14.20 -5.84
CA GLU A 92 0.58 -13.64 -5.97
C GLU A 92 1.64 -14.61 -5.42
N SER A 93 1.32 -15.32 -4.34
CA SER A 93 2.24 -16.31 -3.75
C SER A 93 2.45 -17.50 -4.68
N ASN A 94 1.41 -17.95 -5.38
CA ASN A 94 1.51 -19.00 -6.38
C ASN A 94 2.34 -18.53 -7.58
N VAL A 95 2.10 -17.29 -8.07
CA VAL A 95 2.91 -16.69 -9.14
C VAL A 95 4.38 -16.65 -8.75
N ALA A 96 4.70 -16.18 -7.54
CA ALA A 96 6.07 -16.14 -7.05
C ALA A 96 6.73 -17.52 -6.99
N ALA A 97 6.01 -18.54 -6.50
CA ALA A 97 6.50 -19.92 -6.44
C ALA A 97 6.76 -20.50 -7.83
N ASN A 98 5.86 -20.28 -8.79
CA ASN A 98 6.01 -20.75 -10.16
C ASN A 98 7.19 -20.07 -10.87
N VAL A 99 7.41 -18.77 -10.65
CA VAL A 99 8.58 -18.05 -11.17
C VAL A 99 9.88 -18.57 -10.53
N GLN A 100 9.89 -18.84 -9.23
CA GLN A 100 11.04 -19.46 -8.56
C GLN A 100 11.36 -20.85 -9.14
N ALA A 101 10.35 -21.67 -9.44
CA ALA A 101 10.52 -22.96 -10.07
C ALA A 101 11.13 -22.84 -11.49
N TYR A 102 10.76 -21.82 -12.25
CA TYR A 102 11.38 -21.49 -13.52
C TYR A 102 12.86 -21.11 -13.34
N LEU A 103 13.17 -20.22 -12.42
CA LEU A 103 14.56 -19.80 -12.14
C LEU A 103 15.43 -20.96 -11.65
N ALA A 104 14.84 -21.92 -10.94
CA ALA A 104 15.51 -23.16 -10.52
C ALA A 104 15.64 -24.22 -11.62
N GLY A 105 15.10 -23.97 -12.82
CA GLY A 105 15.14 -24.90 -13.95
C GLY A 105 14.17 -26.08 -13.84
N SER A 106 13.21 -26.06 -12.90
CA SER A 106 12.23 -27.13 -12.70
C SER A 106 10.92 -26.93 -13.48
N MET A 107 10.71 -25.73 -14.06
CA MET A 107 9.60 -25.40 -14.95
C MET A 107 10.09 -24.64 -16.18
N THR A 108 9.41 -24.79 -17.32
CA THR A 108 9.58 -23.89 -18.47
C THR A 108 8.74 -22.64 -18.29
N TRP A 109 9.01 -21.59 -19.05
CA TRP A 109 8.21 -20.36 -19.00
C TRP A 109 6.75 -20.60 -19.43
N GLU A 110 6.52 -21.44 -20.42
CA GLU A 110 5.19 -21.85 -20.87
C GLU A 110 4.41 -22.55 -19.76
N GLN A 111 5.09 -23.39 -18.97
CA GLN A 111 4.50 -24.04 -17.79
C GLN A 111 4.14 -23.04 -16.71
N VAL A 112 4.97 -22.02 -16.46
CA VAL A 112 4.67 -20.94 -15.50
C VAL A 112 3.39 -20.21 -15.92
N ILE A 113 3.28 -19.81 -17.19
CA ILE A 113 2.09 -19.12 -17.70
C ILE A 113 0.85 -19.99 -17.57
N ALA A 114 0.93 -21.25 -17.97
CA ALA A 114 -0.20 -22.19 -17.88
C ALA A 114 -0.65 -22.42 -16.44
N GLN A 115 0.30 -22.60 -15.52
CA GLN A 115 0.00 -22.81 -14.10
C GLN A 115 -0.62 -21.57 -13.46
N ASN A 116 -0.05 -20.38 -13.69
CA ASN A 116 -0.60 -19.13 -13.16
C ASN A 116 -2.04 -18.88 -13.64
N LYS A 117 -2.34 -19.21 -14.89
CA LYS A 117 -3.71 -19.12 -15.41
C LYS A 117 -4.65 -20.13 -14.75
N SER A 118 -4.21 -21.37 -14.58
CA SER A 118 -4.98 -22.41 -13.90
C SER A 118 -5.26 -22.04 -12.44
N ASP A 119 -4.24 -21.55 -11.72
CA ASP A 119 -4.38 -21.09 -10.34
C ASP A 119 -5.38 -19.93 -10.23
N TRP A 120 -5.33 -18.97 -11.15
CA TRP A 120 -6.29 -17.87 -11.21
C TRP A 120 -7.73 -18.36 -11.38
N GLU A 121 -7.94 -19.25 -12.35
CA GLU A 121 -9.28 -19.79 -12.64
C GLU A 121 -9.83 -20.58 -11.45
N ALA A 122 -9.01 -21.41 -10.79
CA ALA A 122 -9.39 -22.18 -9.62
C ALA A 122 -9.73 -21.31 -8.39
N MET A 123 -8.93 -20.27 -8.14
CA MET A 123 -9.11 -19.39 -6.96
C MET A 123 -10.25 -18.40 -7.13
N ARG A 124 -10.66 -18.08 -8.34
CA ARG A 124 -11.85 -17.22 -8.59
C ARG A 124 -13.18 -17.90 -8.32
N GLN A 125 -13.20 -19.20 -8.22
CA GLN A 125 -14.43 -19.98 -8.01
C GLN A 125 -14.73 -20.23 -6.51
N GLN A 126 -13.87 -19.74 -5.61
CA GLN A 126 -14.05 -19.78 -4.16
C GLN A 126 -14.64 -18.46 -3.65
#